data_89fa2085f0b26479e949251fcd76eccf
#
_entry.id   89fa2085f0b26479e949251fcd76eccf
#
_cell.length_a   1.000
_cell.length_b   1.000
_cell.length_c   1.000
_cell.angle_alpha   90.00
_cell.angle_beta   90.00
_cell.angle_gamma   90.00
#
_symmetry.space_group_name_H-M   'P 1'
#
loop_
_entity.id
_entity.type
_entity.pdbx_description
1 polymer ?
#
loop_
_entity_poly.entity_id
_entity_poly.type
_entity_poly.pdbx_seq_one_letter_code
_entity_poly.pdbx_strand_id
1 'polypeptide(L)'
;MTRSLLTELLDRNDEHVSSLSPDTFAEYREAQRPPVVSVCCSDSRVSQEGMWASDRPGFLFTAGNIGNRVSDVVDGERVLAGSVAYPLGHTDTSVLAVVGHTGCGAVGAALSAVRTGELPNEPGVKADIEELVPIVERGLDDPAVAADAVDDATDPEVSVRNRLVEHNVHEQVETARETDEGDDADIYGFVYDFQGVYGDRDGVAYLVNANGERDPVTLRELVGEERADHVGTLL
;
A
#
# COMPACT_ATOMS: atom_id res chain seq x y z
N MET A 1 -20.37 27.93 -18.14
CA MET A 1 -20.77 27.61 -16.75
C MET A 1 -19.87 26.48 -16.31
N THR A 2 -19.13 26.65 -15.22
CA THR A 2 -18.31 25.60 -14.64
C THR A 2 -19.25 24.53 -14.08
N ARG A 3 -19.16 23.31 -14.59
CA ARG A 3 -19.90 22.15 -14.06
C ARG A 3 -19.57 22.00 -12.58
N SER A 4 -20.55 21.80 -11.71
CA SER A 4 -20.27 21.56 -10.30
C SER A 4 -19.63 20.18 -10.15
N LEU A 5 -18.73 19.99 -9.19
CA LEU A 5 -18.13 18.69 -8.90
C LEU A 5 -19.21 17.63 -8.57
N LEU A 6 -20.30 18.05 -7.95
CA LEU A 6 -21.43 17.15 -7.70
C LEU A 6 -22.02 16.61 -9.02
N THR A 7 -22.27 17.49 -10.01
CA THR A 7 -22.80 17.07 -11.33
C THR A 7 -21.81 16.15 -12.03
N GLU A 8 -20.51 16.44 -11.94
CA GLU A 8 -19.47 15.60 -12.52
C GLU A 8 -19.45 14.20 -11.88
N LEU A 9 -19.60 14.08 -10.56
CA LEU A 9 -19.67 12.79 -9.88
C LEU A 9 -20.88 11.95 -10.35
N LEU A 10 -22.03 12.58 -10.56
CA LEU A 10 -23.22 11.88 -11.06
C LEU A 10 -23.04 11.41 -12.51
N ASP A 11 -22.47 12.25 -13.37
CA ASP A 11 -22.19 11.85 -14.75
C ASP A 11 -21.18 10.71 -14.85
N ARG A 12 -20.11 10.73 -14.03
CA ARG A 12 -19.15 9.60 -13.94
C ARG A 12 -19.82 8.32 -13.46
N ASN A 13 -20.78 8.41 -12.53
CA ASN A 13 -21.55 7.27 -12.09
C ASN A 13 -22.46 6.74 -13.23
N ASP A 14 -23.09 7.60 -14.02
CA ASP A 14 -23.88 7.21 -15.17
C ASP A 14 -23.03 6.51 -16.25
N GLU A 15 -21.81 6.99 -16.49
CA GLU A 15 -20.83 6.33 -17.37
C GLU A 15 -20.48 4.91 -16.83
N HIS A 16 -20.20 4.81 -15.53
CA HIS A 16 -19.94 3.52 -14.88
C HIS A 16 -21.13 2.56 -15.04
N VAL A 17 -22.34 2.99 -14.70
CA VAL A 17 -23.56 2.18 -14.84
C VAL A 17 -23.75 1.71 -16.28
N SER A 18 -23.48 2.58 -17.26
CA SER A 18 -23.59 2.26 -18.68
C SER A 18 -22.56 1.24 -19.16
N SER A 19 -21.45 1.09 -18.46
CA SER A 19 -20.38 0.11 -18.76
C SER A 19 -20.67 -1.28 -18.18
N LEU A 20 -21.62 -1.40 -17.22
CA LEU A 20 -21.93 -2.65 -16.56
C LEU A 20 -22.83 -3.54 -17.43
N SER A 21 -22.55 -4.85 -17.41
CA SER A 21 -23.50 -5.83 -17.95
C SER A 21 -24.69 -6.05 -16.99
N PRO A 22 -25.86 -6.49 -17.46
CA PRO A 22 -27.02 -6.73 -16.61
C PRO A 22 -26.77 -7.67 -15.43
N ASP A 23 -25.83 -8.59 -15.58
CA ASP A 23 -25.53 -9.64 -14.61
C ASP A 23 -24.25 -9.37 -13.79
N THR A 24 -23.63 -8.18 -13.92
CA THR A 24 -22.36 -7.85 -13.25
C THR A 24 -22.38 -8.15 -11.76
N PHE A 25 -23.49 -7.90 -11.06
CA PHE A 25 -23.62 -8.12 -9.61
C PHE A 25 -24.33 -9.42 -9.25
N ALA A 26 -24.69 -10.27 -10.22
CA ALA A 26 -25.53 -11.44 -9.95
C ALA A 26 -24.93 -12.38 -8.89
N GLU A 27 -23.63 -12.60 -8.92
CA GLU A 27 -22.90 -13.48 -8.00
C GLU A 27 -22.55 -12.81 -6.66
N TYR A 28 -22.63 -11.46 -6.59
CA TYR A 28 -22.17 -10.69 -5.42
C TYR A 28 -23.29 -10.10 -4.58
N ARG A 29 -24.57 -10.35 -4.94
CA ARG A 29 -25.73 -9.72 -4.27
C ARG A 29 -25.90 -10.17 -2.83
N GLU A 30 -25.54 -11.41 -2.52
CA GLU A 30 -25.78 -12.03 -1.22
C GLU A 30 -24.53 -12.08 -0.34
N ALA A 31 -23.34 -12.16 -0.94
CA ALA A 31 -22.08 -12.25 -0.24
C ALA A 31 -20.93 -11.72 -1.08
N GLN A 32 -19.89 -11.26 -0.41
CA GLN A 32 -18.60 -10.96 -1.02
C GLN A 32 -17.58 -12.06 -0.66
N ARG A 33 -16.72 -12.40 -1.62
CA ARG A 33 -15.61 -13.35 -1.44
C ARG A 33 -14.40 -12.87 -2.24
N PRO A 34 -13.83 -11.71 -1.90
CA PRO A 34 -12.66 -11.19 -2.59
C PRO A 34 -11.46 -12.09 -2.29
N PRO A 35 -10.72 -12.60 -3.29
CA PRO A 35 -9.50 -13.38 -3.04
C PRO A 35 -8.40 -12.55 -2.38
N VAL A 36 -8.40 -11.24 -2.56
CA VAL A 36 -7.34 -10.33 -2.11
C VAL A 36 -7.92 -9.18 -1.30
N VAL A 37 -7.34 -8.90 -0.14
CA VAL A 37 -7.43 -7.59 0.52
C VAL A 37 -6.19 -6.77 0.16
N SER A 38 -6.40 -5.54 -0.33
CA SER A 38 -5.32 -4.61 -0.69
C SER A 38 -5.32 -3.42 0.25
N VAL A 39 -4.22 -3.23 0.97
CA VAL A 39 -3.99 -2.08 1.85
C VAL A 39 -3.05 -1.12 1.16
N CYS A 40 -3.52 0.10 0.89
CA CYS A 40 -2.75 1.10 0.18
C CYS A 40 -2.87 2.48 0.82
N CYS A 41 -1.88 3.33 0.58
CA CYS A 41 -2.00 4.74 0.95
C CYS A 41 -3.14 5.41 0.17
N SER A 42 -3.95 6.24 0.86
CA SER A 42 -5.06 7.01 0.25
C SER A 42 -4.55 8.21 -0.56
N ASP A 43 -3.55 8.00 -1.40
CA ASP A 43 -3.00 9.01 -2.31
C ASP A 43 -3.80 9.01 -3.62
N SER A 44 -4.23 10.18 -4.07
CA SER A 44 -5.05 10.33 -5.28
C SER A 44 -4.35 9.91 -6.58
N ARG A 45 -3.04 9.72 -6.56
CA ARG A 45 -2.24 9.21 -7.68
C ARG A 45 -2.21 7.69 -7.74
N VAL A 46 -2.71 7.02 -6.70
CA VAL A 46 -2.68 5.56 -6.56
C VAL A 46 -4.12 5.03 -6.61
N SER A 47 -4.45 4.34 -7.69
CA SER A 47 -5.75 3.66 -7.84
C SER A 47 -5.55 2.17 -7.59
N GLN A 48 -6.08 1.65 -6.50
CA GLN A 48 -5.96 0.22 -6.18
C GLN A 48 -6.61 -0.65 -7.26
N GLU A 49 -7.82 -0.31 -7.66
CA GLU A 49 -8.52 -1.03 -8.72
C GLU A 49 -7.80 -0.90 -10.07
N GLY A 50 -7.25 0.28 -10.36
CA GLY A 50 -6.53 0.54 -11.62
C GLY A 50 -5.22 -0.22 -11.72
N MET A 51 -4.41 -0.26 -10.65
CA MET A 51 -3.11 -0.95 -10.70
C MET A 51 -3.24 -2.47 -10.91
N TRP A 52 -4.32 -3.06 -10.39
CA TRP A 52 -4.61 -4.49 -10.54
C TRP A 52 -5.54 -4.80 -11.71
N ALA A 53 -5.86 -3.81 -12.56
CA ALA A 53 -6.85 -3.93 -13.64
C ALA A 53 -8.17 -4.56 -13.16
N SER A 54 -8.57 -4.25 -11.93
CA SER A 54 -9.76 -4.78 -11.28
C SER A 54 -10.95 -3.83 -11.49
N ASP A 55 -11.45 -3.76 -12.71
CA ASP A 55 -12.62 -2.96 -13.10
C ASP A 55 -13.95 -3.66 -12.80
N ARG A 56 -13.91 -4.91 -12.33
CA ARG A 56 -15.09 -5.72 -11.98
C ARG A 56 -15.19 -5.88 -10.46
N PRO A 57 -16.41 -5.87 -9.91
CA PRO A 57 -16.61 -6.14 -8.49
C PRO A 57 -16.16 -7.56 -8.12
N GLY A 58 -15.76 -7.75 -6.86
CA GLY A 58 -15.53 -9.05 -6.26
C GLY A 58 -14.07 -9.53 -6.24
N PHE A 59 -13.12 -8.87 -6.91
CA PHE A 59 -11.71 -9.28 -6.87
C PHE A 59 -10.95 -8.69 -5.66
N LEU A 60 -11.15 -7.40 -5.37
CA LEU A 60 -10.46 -6.72 -4.29
C LEU A 60 -11.40 -6.35 -3.14
N PHE A 61 -10.94 -6.55 -1.91
CA PHE A 61 -11.37 -5.78 -0.76
C PHE A 61 -10.36 -4.65 -0.56
N THR A 62 -10.77 -3.41 -0.74
CA THR A 62 -9.86 -2.26 -0.69
C THR A 62 -9.87 -1.59 0.67
N ALA A 63 -8.69 -1.47 1.27
CA ALA A 63 -8.45 -0.71 2.50
C ALA A 63 -7.52 0.46 2.17
N GLY A 64 -8.02 1.69 2.28
CA GLY A 64 -7.23 2.91 2.07
C GLY A 64 -7.02 3.66 3.37
N ASN A 65 -5.78 4.02 3.70
CA ASN A 65 -5.46 4.83 4.87
C ASN A 65 -4.20 5.69 4.64
N ILE A 66 -3.82 6.48 5.61
CA ILE A 66 -2.60 7.28 5.55
C ILE A 66 -1.40 6.37 5.88
N GLY A 67 -0.51 6.14 4.89
CA GLY A 67 0.74 5.38 5.07
C GLY A 67 0.61 3.86 4.96
N ASN A 68 -0.42 3.33 4.28
CA ASN A 68 -0.64 1.90 4.01
C ASN A 68 -0.48 0.99 5.25
N ARG A 69 -0.97 1.44 6.41
CA ARG A 69 -0.88 0.73 7.68
C ARG A 69 -1.82 -0.47 7.72
N VAL A 70 -1.33 -1.61 8.19
CA VAL A 70 -2.12 -2.84 8.36
C VAL A 70 -2.70 -2.99 9.76
N SER A 71 -2.28 -2.15 10.72
CA SER A 71 -2.64 -2.28 12.13
C SER A 71 -3.22 -1.00 12.71
N ASP A 72 -4.01 -1.19 13.77
CA ASP A 72 -4.51 -0.15 14.67
C ASP A 72 -4.06 -0.44 16.10
N VAL A 73 -4.23 0.54 17.00
CA VAL A 73 -4.00 0.36 18.45
C VAL A 73 -5.35 0.34 19.16
N VAL A 74 -5.68 -0.80 19.79
CA VAL A 74 -6.91 -0.98 20.57
C VAL A 74 -6.52 -1.32 22.01
N ASP A 75 -6.99 -0.53 22.97
CA ASP A 75 -6.69 -0.68 24.39
C ASP A 75 -5.19 -0.73 24.72
N GLY A 76 -4.35 -0.11 23.88
CA GLY A 76 -2.89 -0.06 24.02
C GLY A 76 -2.15 -1.25 23.38
N GLU A 77 -2.86 -2.18 22.79
CA GLU A 77 -2.30 -3.32 22.05
C GLU A 77 -2.39 -3.07 20.53
N ARG A 78 -1.35 -3.48 19.80
CA ARG A 78 -1.34 -3.45 18.33
C ARG A 78 -2.08 -4.67 17.79
N VAL A 79 -3.09 -4.43 16.97
CA VAL A 79 -3.92 -5.47 16.34
C VAL A 79 -4.05 -5.18 14.84
N LEU A 80 -4.42 -6.17 14.04
CA LEU A 80 -4.79 -5.90 12.64
C LEU A 80 -5.96 -4.92 12.58
N ALA A 81 -5.84 -3.93 11.71
CA ALA A 81 -6.92 -3.00 11.44
C ALA A 81 -8.18 -3.73 10.99
N GLY A 82 -9.36 -3.30 11.45
CA GLY A 82 -10.61 -3.98 11.14
C GLY A 82 -10.88 -4.13 9.64
N SER A 83 -10.36 -3.21 8.80
CA SER A 83 -10.44 -3.31 7.33
C SER A 83 -9.52 -4.39 6.72
N VAL A 84 -8.60 -4.95 7.50
CA VAL A 84 -7.71 -6.06 7.11
C VAL A 84 -8.18 -7.36 7.75
N ALA A 85 -8.43 -7.35 9.06
CA ALA A 85 -8.88 -8.52 9.81
C ALA A 85 -10.25 -9.05 9.33
N TYR A 86 -11.18 -8.14 8.98
CA TYR A 86 -12.51 -8.56 8.53
C TYR A 86 -12.48 -9.40 7.24
N PRO A 87 -11.83 -9.00 6.13
CA PRO A 87 -11.80 -9.84 4.95
C PRO A 87 -11.04 -11.16 5.18
N LEU A 88 -9.94 -11.17 5.89
CA LEU A 88 -9.19 -12.40 6.20
C LEU A 88 -10.00 -13.37 7.07
N GLY A 89 -10.70 -12.86 8.09
CA GLY A 89 -11.44 -13.70 9.02
C GLY A 89 -12.87 -14.06 8.59
N HIS A 90 -13.50 -13.35 7.64
CA HIS A 90 -14.95 -13.45 7.40
C HIS A 90 -15.37 -13.53 5.93
N THR A 91 -14.46 -13.42 4.94
CA THR A 91 -14.85 -13.41 3.51
C THR A 91 -14.10 -14.40 2.63
N ASP A 92 -13.50 -15.42 3.20
CA ASP A 92 -12.67 -16.42 2.50
C ASP A 92 -11.47 -15.77 1.74
N THR A 93 -11.01 -14.58 2.15
CA THR A 93 -9.84 -13.92 1.60
C THR A 93 -8.57 -14.59 2.08
N SER A 94 -7.67 -14.94 1.17
CA SER A 94 -6.43 -15.67 1.49
C SER A 94 -5.15 -14.89 1.18
N VAL A 95 -5.26 -13.71 0.57
CA VAL A 95 -4.11 -12.88 0.19
C VAL A 95 -4.25 -11.48 0.74
N LEU A 96 -3.18 -10.99 1.40
CA LEU A 96 -3.02 -9.60 1.79
C LEU A 96 -1.94 -8.94 0.89
N ALA A 97 -2.32 -7.94 0.12
CA ALA A 97 -1.40 -7.08 -0.62
C ALA A 97 -1.17 -5.77 0.16
N VAL A 98 0.04 -5.55 0.64
CA VAL A 98 0.48 -4.31 1.28
C VAL A 98 1.16 -3.44 0.25
N VAL A 99 0.57 -2.28 -0.07
CA VAL A 99 1.05 -1.45 -1.18
C VAL A 99 1.50 -0.08 -0.69
N GLY A 100 2.82 0.13 -0.70
CA GLY A 100 3.43 1.47 -0.62
C GLY A 100 3.47 2.13 -2.01
N HIS A 101 3.89 3.39 -2.07
CA HIS A 101 4.10 4.07 -3.34
C HIS A 101 5.23 5.09 -3.27
N THR A 102 5.95 5.29 -4.36
CA THR A 102 7.01 6.29 -4.44
C THR A 102 6.48 7.70 -4.15
N GLY A 103 7.29 8.52 -3.50
CA GLY A 103 6.91 9.88 -3.13
C GLY A 103 5.78 9.99 -2.09
N CYS A 104 5.61 8.99 -1.21
CA CYS A 104 4.56 8.98 -0.20
C CYS A 104 4.66 10.18 0.75
N GLY A 105 3.57 10.97 0.82
CA GLY A 105 3.48 12.14 1.68
C GLY A 105 3.47 11.80 3.16
N ALA A 106 2.87 10.68 3.56
CA ALA A 106 2.79 10.23 4.95
C ALA A 106 4.18 9.84 5.48
N VAL A 107 4.95 9.05 4.71
CA VAL A 107 6.33 8.70 5.05
C VAL A 107 7.21 9.95 5.10
N GLY A 108 7.02 10.91 4.16
CA GLY A 108 7.72 12.19 4.19
C GLY A 108 7.39 13.03 5.42
N ALA A 109 6.13 13.05 5.88
CA ALA A 109 5.73 13.74 7.10
C ALA A 109 6.30 13.09 8.35
N ALA A 110 6.32 11.75 8.42
CA ALA A 110 6.96 11.02 9.52
C ALA A 110 8.47 11.28 9.57
N LEU A 111 9.15 11.26 8.41
CA LEU A 111 10.58 11.62 8.29
C LEU A 111 10.85 13.05 8.78
N SER A 112 9.99 14.00 8.43
CA SER A 112 10.08 15.38 8.94
C SER A 112 9.89 15.42 10.45
N ALA A 113 8.92 14.69 10.99
CA ALA A 113 8.66 14.63 12.44
C ALA A 113 9.85 14.06 13.21
N VAL A 114 10.48 12.99 12.72
CA VAL A 114 11.71 12.43 13.31
C VAL A 114 12.84 13.47 13.37
N ARG A 115 13.00 14.28 12.32
CA ARG A 115 14.09 15.26 12.22
C ARG A 115 13.86 16.54 12.99
N THR A 116 12.62 17.00 13.03
CA THR A 116 12.29 18.32 13.59
C THR A 116 11.61 18.24 14.96
N GLY A 117 11.05 17.09 15.30
CA GLY A 117 10.16 16.91 16.45
C GLY A 117 8.77 17.51 16.25
N GLU A 118 8.43 17.99 15.05
CA GLU A 118 7.15 18.64 14.76
C GLU A 118 6.20 17.69 14.02
N LEU A 119 5.02 17.47 14.58
CA LEU A 119 3.94 16.70 14.00
C LEU A 119 2.87 17.61 13.39
N PRO A 120 2.05 17.13 12.44
CA PRO A 120 0.88 17.86 11.95
C PRO A 120 -0.06 18.31 13.06
N ASN A 121 -0.73 19.45 12.87
CA ASN A 121 -1.62 20.01 13.89
C ASN A 121 -3.01 19.36 13.92
N GLU A 122 -3.47 18.80 12.81
CA GLU A 122 -4.77 18.15 12.68
C GLU A 122 -4.74 16.81 13.46
N PRO A 123 -5.59 16.63 14.50
CA PRO A 123 -5.47 15.47 15.39
C PRO A 123 -5.50 14.11 14.68
N GLY A 124 -6.34 13.94 13.64
CA GLY A 124 -6.42 12.71 12.89
C GLY A 124 -5.15 12.45 12.06
N VAL A 125 -4.64 13.47 11.35
CA VAL A 125 -3.40 13.38 10.60
C VAL A 125 -2.23 13.11 11.53
N LYS A 126 -2.18 13.81 12.67
CA LYS A 126 -1.16 13.60 13.68
C LYS A 126 -1.12 12.16 14.16
N ALA A 127 -2.27 11.58 14.51
CA ALA A 127 -2.36 10.20 14.98
C ALA A 127 -1.84 9.21 13.92
N ASP A 128 -2.22 9.38 12.64
CA ASP A 128 -1.73 8.54 11.56
C ASP A 128 -0.21 8.64 11.36
N ILE A 129 0.34 9.85 11.46
CA ILE A 129 1.79 10.06 11.29
C ILE A 129 2.57 9.54 12.50
N GLU A 130 2.06 9.69 13.73
CA GLU A 130 2.67 9.18 14.96
C GLU A 130 2.89 7.66 14.88
N GLU A 131 2.00 6.89 14.24
CA GLU A 131 2.17 5.45 14.02
C GLU A 131 3.30 5.09 13.05
N LEU A 132 3.65 6.00 12.13
CA LEU A 132 4.76 5.80 11.19
C LEU A 132 6.12 6.23 11.74
N VAL A 133 6.15 7.11 12.73
CA VAL A 133 7.40 7.65 13.31
C VAL A 133 8.35 6.53 13.78
N PRO A 134 7.93 5.54 14.58
CA PRO A 134 8.83 4.48 15.02
C PRO A 134 9.37 3.60 13.87
N ILE A 135 8.59 3.44 12.80
CA ILE A 135 9.02 2.71 11.60
C ILE A 135 10.11 3.49 10.86
N VAL A 136 9.91 4.79 10.70
CA VAL A 136 10.88 5.67 10.06
C VAL A 136 12.18 5.77 10.88
N GLU A 137 12.08 5.83 12.22
CA GLU A 137 13.25 5.82 13.10
C GLU A 137 14.08 4.55 12.89
N ARG A 138 13.47 3.37 12.91
CA ARG A 138 14.16 2.11 12.62
C ARG A 138 14.76 2.06 11.23
N GLY A 139 14.03 2.58 10.22
CA GLY A 139 14.53 2.66 8.86
C GLY A 139 15.75 3.56 8.72
N LEU A 140 15.82 4.67 9.44
CA LEU A 140 16.99 5.56 9.42
C LEU A 140 18.23 4.93 10.09
N ASP A 141 18.03 3.98 11.01
CA ASP A 141 19.12 3.21 11.62
C ASP A 141 19.59 2.04 10.72
N ASP A 142 18.84 1.71 9.67
CA ASP A 142 19.22 0.66 8.71
C ASP A 142 20.26 1.19 7.70
N PRO A 143 21.46 0.59 7.65
CA PRO A 143 22.48 0.97 6.68
C PRO A 143 22.01 0.89 5.21
N ALA A 144 21.10 -0.01 4.87
CA ALA A 144 20.55 -0.14 3.52
C ALA A 144 19.71 1.09 3.13
N VAL A 145 18.94 1.64 4.05
CA VAL A 145 18.19 2.89 3.84
C VAL A 145 19.12 4.08 3.68
N ALA A 146 20.16 4.14 4.52
CA ALA A 146 21.10 5.27 4.57
C ALA A 146 22.20 5.22 3.47
N ALA A 147 22.49 4.03 2.90
CA ALA A 147 23.54 3.85 1.93
C ALA A 147 23.29 4.66 0.65
N ASP A 148 24.21 5.56 0.31
CA ASP A 148 24.18 6.41 -0.88
C ASP A 148 22.89 7.23 -1.07
N ALA A 149 21.98 7.19 -0.09
CA ALA A 149 20.75 7.97 -0.14
C ALA A 149 21.03 9.44 0.19
N VAL A 150 20.44 10.35 -0.57
CA VAL A 150 20.48 11.78 -0.31
C VAL A 150 19.10 12.30 0.10
N ASP A 151 19.12 13.38 0.84
CA ASP A 151 17.93 14.02 1.37
C ASP A 151 17.33 15.03 0.35
N ASP A 152 17.35 14.64 -0.91
CA ASP A 152 16.91 15.51 -2.00
C ASP A 152 15.56 15.03 -2.56
N ALA A 153 14.53 15.84 -2.34
CA ALA A 153 13.22 15.61 -2.91
C ALA A 153 13.19 15.81 -4.45
N THR A 154 14.25 16.37 -5.04
CA THR A 154 14.37 16.59 -6.49
C THR A 154 15.00 15.41 -7.21
N ASP A 155 15.68 14.50 -6.48
CA ASP A 155 16.19 13.25 -7.02
C ASP A 155 15.49 12.05 -6.32
N PRO A 156 14.37 11.57 -6.89
CA PRO A 156 13.62 10.47 -6.29
C PRO A 156 14.38 9.15 -6.28
N GLU A 157 15.31 8.92 -7.20
CA GLU A 157 16.04 7.65 -7.35
C GLU A 157 16.91 7.34 -6.13
N VAL A 158 17.54 8.36 -5.55
CA VAL A 158 18.38 8.23 -4.35
C VAL A 158 17.73 8.76 -3.08
N SER A 159 16.44 9.02 -3.13
CA SER A 159 15.69 9.63 -2.03
C SER A 159 15.58 8.72 -0.81
N VAL A 160 16.03 9.18 0.36
CA VAL A 160 15.78 8.53 1.65
C VAL A 160 14.29 8.22 1.85
N ARG A 161 13.40 9.13 1.42
CA ARG A 161 11.95 8.92 1.53
C ARG A 161 11.46 7.68 0.75
N ASN A 162 11.97 7.43 -0.47
CA ASN A 162 11.53 6.26 -1.24
C ASN A 162 12.09 4.95 -0.66
N ARG A 163 13.30 4.96 -0.12
CA ARG A 163 13.82 3.80 0.64
C ARG A 163 13.02 3.55 1.91
N LEU A 164 12.62 4.60 2.62
CA LEU A 164 11.71 4.49 3.78
C LEU A 164 10.32 4.01 3.40
N VAL A 165 9.83 4.29 2.20
CA VAL A 165 8.57 3.69 1.70
C VAL A 165 8.70 2.18 1.59
N GLU A 166 9.78 1.67 0.99
CA GLU A 166 10.02 0.23 0.90
C GLU A 166 10.21 -0.40 2.30
N HIS A 167 11.01 0.25 3.16
CA HIS A 167 11.16 -0.18 4.54
C HIS A 167 9.80 -0.25 5.27
N ASN A 168 8.94 0.76 5.11
CA ASN A 168 7.60 0.72 5.70
C ASN A 168 6.77 -0.45 5.17
N VAL A 169 6.84 -0.77 3.87
CA VAL A 169 6.15 -1.95 3.33
C VAL A 169 6.63 -3.23 4.02
N HIS A 170 7.94 -3.38 4.22
CA HIS A 170 8.50 -4.54 4.94
C HIS A 170 7.99 -4.65 6.38
N GLU A 171 7.99 -3.52 7.11
CA GLU A 171 7.48 -3.47 8.48
C GLU A 171 5.97 -3.79 8.58
N GLN A 172 5.18 -3.33 7.62
CA GLN A 172 3.75 -3.65 7.58
C GLN A 172 3.51 -5.14 7.26
N VAL A 173 4.30 -5.75 6.37
CA VAL A 173 4.24 -7.19 6.10
C VAL A 173 4.58 -7.98 7.37
N GLU A 174 5.68 -7.65 8.07
CA GLU A 174 6.04 -8.34 9.32
C GLU A 174 4.97 -8.15 10.39
N THR A 175 4.44 -6.93 10.55
CA THR A 175 3.36 -6.65 11.51
C THR A 175 2.14 -7.53 11.23
N ALA A 176 1.76 -7.74 9.98
CA ALA A 176 0.64 -8.60 9.65
C ALA A 176 0.95 -10.08 9.91
N ARG A 177 2.16 -10.54 9.61
CA ARG A 177 2.61 -11.93 9.84
C ARG A 177 2.69 -12.33 11.32
N GLU A 178 2.83 -11.36 12.21
CA GLU A 178 2.86 -11.59 13.66
C GLU A 178 1.47 -11.75 14.29
N THR A 179 0.40 -11.71 13.48
CA THR A 179 -0.99 -11.84 13.97
C THR A 179 -1.59 -13.20 13.61
N ASP A 180 -2.55 -13.66 14.39
CA ASP A 180 -3.25 -14.94 14.15
C ASP A 180 -3.97 -14.94 12.78
N GLU A 181 -4.57 -13.81 12.38
CA GLU A 181 -5.25 -13.67 11.09
C GLU A 181 -4.28 -13.65 9.90
N GLY A 182 -3.03 -13.22 10.14
CA GLY A 182 -1.98 -13.18 9.12
C GLY A 182 -1.29 -14.53 8.90
N ASP A 183 -1.30 -15.42 9.89
CA ASP A 183 -0.63 -16.75 9.84
C ASP A 183 -1.19 -17.63 8.72
N ASP A 184 -2.48 -17.52 8.41
CA ASP A 184 -3.18 -18.32 7.39
C ASP A 184 -3.23 -17.63 6.00
N ALA A 185 -2.67 -16.40 5.86
CA ALA A 185 -2.71 -15.64 4.65
C ALA A 185 -1.35 -15.55 3.93
N ASP A 186 -1.38 -15.54 2.60
CA ASP A 186 -0.21 -15.11 1.84
C ASP A 186 -0.11 -13.58 1.87
N ILE A 187 1.03 -13.05 2.32
CA ILE A 187 1.24 -11.61 2.48
C ILE A 187 2.33 -11.12 1.53
N TYR A 188 1.93 -10.24 0.62
CA TYR A 188 2.82 -9.68 -0.39
C TYR A 188 2.96 -8.17 -0.23
N GLY A 189 4.19 -7.69 -0.18
CA GLY A 189 4.56 -6.28 -0.14
C GLY A 189 4.92 -5.75 -1.52
N PHE A 190 4.29 -4.65 -1.92
CA PHE A 190 4.55 -3.98 -3.20
C PHE A 190 4.87 -2.50 -3.00
N VAL A 191 5.67 -1.95 -3.90
CA VAL A 191 5.78 -0.50 -4.08
C VAL A 191 5.27 -0.11 -5.46
N TYR A 192 4.22 0.71 -5.51
CA TYR A 192 3.69 1.28 -6.74
C TYR A 192 4.57 2.46 -7.16
N ASP A 193 5.25 2.32 -8.28
CA ASP A 193 6.20 3.32 -8.76
C ASP A 193 5.59 4.18 -9.86
N PHE A 194 5.51 5.49 -9.62
CA PHE A 194 5.15 6.51 -10.61
C PHE A 194 6.23 7.61 -10.73
N GLN A 195 7.43 7.33 -10.23
CA GLN A 195 8.58 8.25 -10.32
C GLN A 195 9.74 7.65 -11.12
N GLY A 196 9.60 6.43 -11.66
CA GLY A 196 10.62 5.74 -12.42
C GLY A 196 11.86 5.36 -11.58
N VAL A 197 11.66 5.00 -10.30
CA VAL A 197 12.75 4.72 -9.34
C VAL A 197 13.16 3.26 -9.36
N TYR A 198 12.21 2.37 -9.63
CA TYR A 198 12.45 0.92 -9.71
C TYR A 198 12.71 0.44 -11.14
N GLY A 199 12.33 1.23 -12.14
CA GLY A 199 12.48 0.86 -13.56
C GLY A 199 11.93 1.91 -14.51
N ASP A 200 11.99 1.63 -15.81
CA ASP A 200 11.69 2.59 -16.88
C ASP A 200 10.19 2.83 -17.14
N ARG A 201 9.29 2.18 -16.40
CA ARG A 201 7.84 2.26 -16.64
C ARG A 201 7.10 2.77 -15.42
N ASP A 202 6.44 3.90 -15.55
CA ASP A 202 5.54 4.41 -14.50
C ASP A 202 4.31 3.52 -14.33
N GLY A 203 3.85 3.36 -13.08
CA GLY A 203 2.63 2.64 -12.74
C GLY A 203 2.82 1.14 -12.56
N VAL A 204 4.05 0.66 -12.46
CA VAL A 204 4.33 -0.73 -12.06
C VAL A 204 4.26 -0.87 -10.55
N ALA A 205 3.58 -1.92 -10.07
CA ALA A 205 3.68 -2.37 -8.69
C ALA A 205 4.82 -3.39 -8.59
N TYR A 206 5.93 -2.99 -7.97
CA TYR A 206 7.09 -3.85 -7.79
C TYR A 206 6.95 -4.69 -6.52
N LEU A 207 7.07 -6.00 -6.65
CA LEU A 207 7.15 -6.93 -5.52
C LEU A 207 8.48 -6.73 -4.81
N VAL A 208 8.41 -6.39 -3.52
CA VAL A 208 9.57 -6.16 -2.66
C VAL A 208 9.61 -7.12 -1.46
N ASN A 209 8.51 -7.83 -1.20
CA ASN A 209 8.40 -8.77 -0.09
C ASN A 209 7.35 -9.85 -0.40
N ALA A 210 7.66 -11.11 -0.11
CA ALA A 210 6.72 -12.22 -0.19
C ALA A 210 6.83 -13.07 1.08
N ASN A 211 5.82 -12.97 1.96
CA ASN A 211 5.80 -13.70 3.23
C ASN A 211 7.08 -13.51 4.08
N GLY A 212 7.68 -12.30 4.07
CA GLY A 212 8.92 -11.97 4.75
C GLY A 212 10.19 -12.17 3.92
N GLU A 213 10.13 -12.90 2.80
CA GLU A 213 11.25 -12.97 1.86
C GLU A 213 11.46 -11.64 1.13
N ARG A 214 12.70 -11.14 1.11
CA ARG A 214 13.06 -9.82 0.55
C ARG A 214 14.18 -9.90 -0.49
N ASP A 215 14.88 -11.06 -0.58
CA ASP A 215 15.97 -11.21 -1.54
C ASP A 215 15.43 -11.16 -2.98
N PRO A 216 15.87 -10.18 -3.81
CA PRO A 216 15.32 -10.01 -5.15
C PRO A 216 15.62 -11.19 -6.09
N VAL A 217 16.63 -11.99 -5.81
CA VAL A 217 16.92 -13.20 -6.60
C VAL A 217 15.86 -14.26 -6.31
N THR A 218 15.60 -14.52 -5.02
CA THR A 218 14.57 -15.44 -4.57
C THR A 218 13.17 -15.01 -5.02
N LEU A 219 12.86 -13.71 -4.93
CA LEU A 219 11.58 -13.18 -5.41
C LEU A 219 11.39 -13.35 -6.92
N ARG A 220 12.46 -13.17 -7.73
CA ARG A 220 12.40 -13.42 -9.18
C ARG A 220 12.18 -14.89 -9.50
N GLU A 221 12.80 -15.79 -8.76
CA GLU A 221 12.55 -17.22 -8.90
C GLU A 221 11.10 -17.59 -8.57
N LEU A 222 10.53 -16.97 -7.53
CA LEU A 222 9.14 -17.17 -7.11
C LEU A 222 8.14 -16.75 -8.19
N VAL A 223 8.32 -15.58 -8.82
CA VAL A 223 7.38 -15.06 -9.85
C VAL A 223 7.63 -15.62 -11.24
N GLY A 224 8.81 -16.22 -11.48
CA GLY A 224 9.26 -16.77 -12.77
C GLY A 224 9.76 -15.70 -13.75
N GLU A 225 10.51 -16.18 -14.77
CA GLU A 225 11.21 -15.29 -15.72
C GLU A 225 10.28 -14.28 -16.41
N GLU A 226 9.05 -14.68 -16.75
CA GLU A 226 8.08 -13.81 -17.45
C GLU A 226 7.63 -12.60 -16.62
N ARG A 227 7.83 -12.63 -15.29
CA ARG A 227 7.41 -11.59 -14.36
C ARG A 227 8.57 -11.01 -13.55
N ALA A 228 9.80 -11.40 -13.86
CA ALA A 228 11.00 -10.94 -13.15
C ALA A 228 11.16 -9.41 -13.13
N ASP A 229 10.66 -8.73 -14.17
CA ASP A 229 10.63 -7.27 -14.28
C ASP A 229 9.68 -6.59 -13.28
N HIS A 230 8.81 -7.36 -12.59
CA HIS A 230 7.98 -6.87 -11.49
C HIS A 230 8.65 -7.02 -10.11
N VAL A 231 9.89 -7.45 -10.05
CA VAL A 231 10.67 -7.54 -8.81
C VAL A 231 11.75 -6.47 -8.80
N GLY A 232 11.73 -5.63 -7.78
CA GLY A 232 12.71 -4.57 -7.59
C GLY A 232 12.99 -4.33 -6.11
N THR A 233 14.08 -3.63 -5.80
CA THR A 233 14.39 -3.16 -4.44
C THR A 233 15.24 -1.90 -4.50
N LEU A 234 15.08 -1.03 -3.51
CA LEU A 234 15.94 0.12 -3.23
C LEU A 234 16.82 -0.14 -1.98
N LEU A 235 16.65 -1.30 -1.33
CA LEU A 235 17.31 -1.69 -0.09
C LEU A 235 18.27 -2.86 -0.28
#